data_9f0c25ae0266cd72dea0b9dd4f30ffad
#
_entry.id   9f0c25ae0266cd72dea0b9dd4f30ffad
#
_cell.length_a   1.000
_cell.length_b   1.000
_cell.length_c   1.000
_cell.angle_alpha   90.00
_cell.angle_beta   90.00
_cell.angle_gamma   90.00
#
_symmetry.space_group_name_H-M   'P 1'
#
loop_
_entity.id
_entity.type
_entity.pdbx_description
1 polymer ?
#
loop_
_entity_poly.entity_id
_entity_poly.type
_entity_poly.pdbx_seq_one_letter_code
_entity_poly.pdbx_strand_id
1 'polypeptide(L)'
;MEQSPAVEVRRSRRRRRTVSAYRDDDGTVIVLIPARMTRAQEREWVETMVARLTRSEQRRAPSDAALAKRATQLSGKYLEGLARPASVRWVDNQQHRWGSCTPADKAIRLSSRLQGMPAWVVDYVLMHELAHLLENGHTETFWRMVERFPKAERARGYLEGVAHAARLDITEDDVPSQLPEPEAAPETVTAEVDELSQ
;
A
#
# COMPACT_ATOMS: atom_id res chain seq x y z
N MET A 1 -21.26 6.55 -6.80
CA MET A 1 -21.20 6.44 -8.27
C MET A 1 -19.84 5.89 -8.62
N GLU A 2 -19.79 4.63 -9.02
CA GLU A 2 -18.56 3.97 -9.47
C GLU A 2 -18.18 4.61 -10.81
N GLN A 3 -17.10 5.38 -10.84
CA GLN A 3 -16.60 5.95 -12.09
C GLN A 3 -16.03 4.79 -12.91
N SER A 4 -16.65 4.52 -14.07
CA SER A 4 -16.09 3.59 -15.03
C SER A 4 -14.64 4.00 -15.34
N PRO A 5 -13.69 3.06 -15.35
CA PRO A 5 -12.29 3.39 -15.62
C PRO A 5 -12.15 4.02 -17.00
N ALA A 6 -11.23 4.96 -17.15
CA ALA A 6 -10.86 5.48 -18.46
C ALA A 6 -10.38 4.31 -19.34
N VAL A 7 -10.86 4.25 -20.59
CA VAL A 7 -10.51 3.17 -21.53
C VAL A 7 -9.92 3.76 -22.80
N GLU A 8 -8.73 3.31 -23.17
CA GLU A 8 -8.06 3.65 -24.43
C GLU A 8 -7.98 2.41 -25.33
N VAL A 9 -8.38 2.54 -26.58
CA VAL A 9 -8.33 1.45 -27.56
C VAL A 9 -7.18 1.68 -28.52
N ARG A 10 -6.23 0.73 -28.56
CA ARG A 10 -5.09 0.78 -29.49
C ARG A 10 -5.22 -0.29 -30.57
N ARG A 11 -5.28 0.14 -31.83
CA ARG A 11 -5.39 -0.74 -32.99
C ARG A 11 -4.02 -1.18 -33.49
N SER A 12 -3.79 -2.49 -33.70
CA SER A 12 -2.53 -3.04 -34.15
C SER A 12 -2.66 -3.83 -35.47
N ARG A 13 -1.87 -3.47 -36.48
CA ARG A 13 -1.78 -4.20 -37.75
C ARG A 13 -1.09 -5.55 -37.60
N ARG A 14 -0.25 -5.72 -36.58
CA ARG A 14 0.46 -6.99 -36.30
C ARG A 14 -0.48 -8.05 -35.70
N ARG A 15 -1.54 -7.62 -35.01
CA ARG A 15 -2.54 -8.53 -34.39
C ARG A 15 -3.56 -8.94 -35.43
N ARG A 16 -3.73 -10.25 -35.60
CA ARG A 16 -4.70 -10.78 -36.56
C ARG A 16 -6.00 -11.26 -35.91
N ARG A 17 -5.91 -11.89 -34.72
CA ARG A 17 -7.04 -12.55 -34.03
C ARG A 17 -7.07 -12.34 -32.51
N THR A 18 -6.04 -11.74 -31.94
CA THR A 18 -5.93 -11.61 -30.47
C THR A 18 -6.36 -10.24 -29.99
N VAL A 19 -7.18 -10.22 -28.94
CA VAL A 19 -7.52 -9.05 -28.15
C VAL A 19 -6.89 -9.22 -26.77
N SER A 20 -6.33 -8.16 -26.21
CA SER A 20 -5.81 -8.17 -24.85
C SER A 20 -6.06 -6.82 -24.19
N ALA A 21 -6.18 -6.81 -22.87
CA ALA A 21 -6.28 -5.60 -22.09
C ALA A 21 -5.30 -5.66 -20.90
N TYR A 22 -4.81 -4.48 -20.51
CA TYR A 22 -4.02 -4.29 -19.31
C TYR A 22 -4.31 -2.90 -18.74
N ARG A 23 -3.98 -2.67 -17.48
CA ARG A 23 -4.06 -1.35 -16.87
C ARG A 23 -2.70 -0.68 -16.97
N ASP A 24 -2.67 0.56 -17.40
CA ASP A 24 -1.48 1.41 -17.44
C ASP A 24 -1.19 2.01 -16.05
N ASP A 25 -0.03 2.62 -15.88
CA ASP A 25 0.43 3.18 -14.60
C ASP A 25 -0.47 4.31 -14.06
N ASP A 26 -1.17 5.02 -14.94
CA ASP A 26 -2.15 6.06 -14.60
C ASP A 26 -3.56 5.52 -14.30
N GLY A 27 -3.75 4.19 -14.33
CA GLY A 27 -5.03 3.54 -14.06
C GLY A 27 -5.95 3.39 -15.28
N THR A 28 -5.54 3.87 -16.47
CA THR A 28 -6.30 3.72 -17.72
C THR A 28 -6.25 2.28 -18.21
N VAL A 29 -7.40 1.73 -18.63
CA VAL A 29 -7.45 0.41 -19.25
C VAL A 29 -7.11 0.50 -20.73
N ILE A 30 -5.99 -0.07 -21.13
CA ILE A 30 -5.55 -0.15 -22.52
C ILE A 30 -6.06 -1.44 -23.14
N VAL A 31 -6.88 -1.34 -24.19
CA VAL A 31 -7.38 -2.50 -24.94
C VAL A 31 -6.73 -2.56 -26.31
N LEU A 32 -5.98 -3.64 -26.55
CA LEU A 32 -5.28 -3.87 -27.82
C LEU A 32 -6.12 -4.76 -28.74
N ILE A 33 -6.51 -4.25 -29.91
CA ILE A 33 -7.36 -4.96 -30.88
C ILE A 33 -6.71 -5.05 -32.27
N PRO A 34 -7.13 -6.00 -33.14
CA PRO A 34 -6.76 -6.02 -34.56
C PRO A 34 -7.23 -4.76 -35.29
N ALA A 35 -6.38 -4.19 -36.17
CA ALA A 35 -6.70 -2.96 -36.90
C ALA A 35 -7.95 -3.09 -37.80
N ARG A 36 -8.28 -4.31 -38.29
CA ARG A 36 -9.41 -4.58 -39.17
C ARG A 36 -10.74 -4.84 -38.45
N MET A 37 -10.76 -4.77 -37.12
CA MET A 37 -11.98 -4.99 -36.36
C MET A 37 -13.01 -3.88 -36.62
N THR A 38 -14.28 -4.25 -36.79
CA THR A 38 -15.36 -3.27 -36.99
C THR A 38 -15.63 -2.52 -35.68
N ARG A 39 -16.26 -1.33 -35.76
CA ARG A 39 -16.63 -0.57 -34.55
C ARG A 39 -17.64 -1.30 -33.64
N ALA A 40 -18.51 -2.14 -34.20
CA ALA A 40 -19.44 -2.94 -33.41
C ALA A 40 -18.69 -4.01 -32.61
N GLN A 41 -17.80 -4.77 -33.28
CA GLN A 41 -16.93 -5.75 -32.63
C GLN A 41 -15.99 -5.11 -31.59
N GLU A 42 -15.46 -3.91 -31.88
CA GLU A 42 -14.63 -3.16 -30.94
C GLU A 42 -15.37 -2.89 -29.62
N ARG A 43 -16.60 -2.37 -29.69
CA ARG A 43 -17.41 -2.08 -28.49
C ARG A 43 -17.63 -3.34 -27.65
N GLU A 44 -18.09 -4.42 -28.29
CA GLU A 44 -18.33 -5.70 -27.61
C GLU A 44 -17.07 -6.26 -26.94
N TRP A 45 -15.93 -6.24 -27.65
CA TRP A 45 -14.67 -6.72 -27.11
C TRP A 45 -14.11 -5.82 -26.02
N VAL A 46 -14.25 -4.49 -26.11
CA VAL A 46 -13.85 -3.55 -25.07
C VAL A 46 -14.61 -3.85 -23.79
N GLU A 47 -15.94 -3.93 -23.82
CA GLU A 47 -16.77 -4.28 -22.66
C GLU A 47 -16.35 -5.62 -22.05
N THR A 48 -16.20 -6.65 -22.90
CA THR A 48 -15.78 -7.99 -22.46
C THR A 48 -14.40 -7.96 -21.78
N MET A 49 -13.43 -7.27 -22.37
CA MET A 49 -12.05 -7.25 -21.86
C MET A 49 -11.92 -6.41 -20.60
N VAL A 50 -12.62 -5.27 -20.51
CA VAL A 50 -12.68 -4.47 -19.29
C VAL A 50 -13.29 -5.28 -18.15
N ALA A 51 -14.45 -5.92 -18.36
CA ALA A 51 -15.09 -6.75 -17.34
C ALA A 51 -14.20 -7.95 -16.92
N ARG A 52 -13.49 -8.56 -17.88
CA ARG A 52 -12.56 -9.68 -17.59
C ARG A 52 -11.35 -9.23 -16.81
N LEU A 53 -10.75 -8.07 -17.14
CA LEU A 53 -9.62 -7.48 -16.44
C LEU A 53 -10.01 -7.14 -15.01
N THR A 54 -11.08 -6.38 -14.81
CA THR A 54 -11.62 -6.00 -13.49
C THR A 54 -11.90 -7.24 -12.63
N ARG A 55 -12.55 -8.27 -13.20
CA ARG A 55 -12.81 -9.53 -12.48
C ARG A 55 -11.53 -10.28 -12.12
N SER A 56 -10.51 -10.23 -12.98
CA SER A 56 -9.20 -10.85 -12.72
C SER A 56 -8.46 -10.10 -11.61
N GLU A 57 -8.51 -8.78 -11.61
CA GLU A 57 -7.94 -7.92 -10.57
C GLU A 57 -8.63 -8.14 -9.22
N GLN A 58 -9.96 -8.16 -9.20
CA GLN A 58 -10.76 -8.47 -8.00
C GLN A 58 -10.49 -9.86 -7.42
N ARG A 59 -10.24 -10.87 -8.27
CA ARG A 59 -9.86 -12.22 -7.82
C ARG A 59 -8.44 -12.28 -7.24
N ARG A 60 -7.54 -11.38 -7.68
CA ARG A 60 -6.17 -11.26 -7.15
C ARG A 60 -6.12 -10.43 -5.88
N ALA A 61 -7.08 -9.53 -5.69
CA ALA A 61 -7.20 -8.76 -4.46
C ALA A 61 -7.56 -9.71 -3.31
N PRO A 62 -6.83 -9.69 -2.19
CA PRO A 62 -7.23 -10.44 -1.02
C PRO A 62 -8.64 -10.04 -0.59
N SER A 63 -9.52 -11.03 -0.33
CA SER A 63 -10.85 -10.74 0.21
C SER A 63 -10.73 -10.18 1.64
N ASP A 64 -11.79 -9.51 2.14
CA ASP A 64 -11.86 -9.05 3.52
C ASP A 64 -11.60 -10.20 4.52
N ALA A 65 -12.11 -11.39 4.22
CA ALA A 65 -11.84 -12.57 5.04
C ALA A 65 -10.35 -12.99 5.05
N ALA A 66 -9.68 -12.90 3.89
CA ALA A 66 -8.25 -13.16 3.79
C ALA A 66 -7.45 -12.10 4.53
N LEU A 67 -7.86 -10.83 4.44
CA LEU A 67 -7.26 -9.71 5.14
C LEU A 67 -7.40 -9.86 6.67
N ALA A 68 -8.58 -10.20 7.16
CA ALA A 68 -8.84 -10.46 8.59
C ALA A 68 -8.01 -11.63 9.13
N LYS A 69 -7.93 -12.73 8.36
CA LYS A 69 -7.05 -13.85 8.69
C LYS A 69 -5.58 -13.41 8.77
N ARG A 70 -5.14 -12.57 7.82
CA ARG A 70 -3.77 -12.06 7.81
C ARG A 70 -3.50 -11.16 9.01
N ALA A 71 -4.42 -10.27 9.37
CA ALA A 71 -4.34 -9.43 10.57
C ALA A 71 -4.18 -10.27 11.84
N THR A 72 -4.97 -11.35 11.99
CA THR A 72 -4.84 -12.27 13.12
C THR A 72 -3.45 -12.95 13.17
N GLN A 73 -2.92 -13.37 12.02
CA GLN A 73 -1.59 -13.96 11.93
C GLN A 73 -0.48 -12.97 12.34
N LEU A 74 -0.56 -11.73 11.84
CA LEU A 74 0.41 -10.68 12.17
C LEU A 74 0.34 -10.31 13.65
N SER A 75 -0.87 -10.14 14.20
CA SER A 75 -1.07 -9.89 15.62
C SER A 75 -0.47 -11.00 16.47
N GLY A 76 -0.77 -12.27 16.15
CA GLY A 76 -0.20 -13.42 16.90
C GLY A 76 1.32 -13.49 16.84
N LYS A 77 1.89 -13.15 15.68
CA LYS A 77 3.34 -13.28 15.47
C LYS A 77 4.15 -12.13 16.07
N TYR A 78 3.64 -10.90 16.02
CA TYR A 78 4.42 -9.69 16.34
C TYR A 78 3.85 -8.89 17.51
N LEU A 79 2.57 -9.07 17.86
CA LEU A 79 1.88 -8.36 18.93
C LEU A 79 1.29 -9.28 19.98
N GLU A 80 1.81 -10.50 20.10
CA GLU A 80 1.43 -11.49 21.12
C GLU A 80 -0.09 -11.83 21.10
N GLY A 81 -0.76 -11.57 19.98
CA GLY A 81 -2.20 -11.77 19.84
C GLY A 81 -3.06 -10.76 20.59
N LEU A 82 -2.46 -9.67 21.08
CA LEU A 82 -3.16 -8.63 21.85
C LEU A 82 -4.03 -7.74 20.96
N ALA A 83 -3.58 -7.41 19.75
CA ALA A 83 -4.35 -6.64 18.78
C ALA A 83 -5.40 -7.51 18.11
N ARG A 84 -6.67 -7.37 18.51
CA ARG A 84 -7.80 -8.19 18.04
C ARG A 84 -8.84 -7.30 17.37
N PRO A 85 -8.74 -7.06 16.05
CA PRO A 85 -9.75 -6.30 15.34
C PRO A 85 -11.08 -7.06 15.28
N ALA A 86 -12.19 -6.33 15.42
CA ALA A 86 -13.53 -6.87 15.21
C ALA A 86 -13.87 -6.99 13.71
N SER A 87 -13.29 -6.11 12.90
CA SER A 87 -13.42 -6.15 11.44
C SER A 87 -12.17 -5.61 10.75
N VAL A 88 -11.83 -6.21 9.60
CA VAL A 88 -10.77 -5.70 8.70
C VAL A 88 -11.31 -5.78 7.29
N ARG A 89 -11.31 -4.67 6.56
CA ARG A 89 -11.88 -4.61 5.21
C ARG A 89 -11.16 -3.65 4.30
N TRP A 90 -11.30 -3.87 3.00
CA TRP A 90 -10.91 -2.94 1.96
C TRP A 90 -11.93 -1.83 1.81
N VAL A 91 -11.48 -0.60 1.53
CA VAL A 91 -12.34 0.56 1.26
C VAL A 91 -11.76 1.41 0.13
N ASP A 92 -12.64 1.97 -0.70
CA ASP A 92 -12.26 2.78 -1.86
C ASP A 92 -12.22 4.28 -1.57
N ASN A 93 -12.77 4.69 -0.41
CA ASN A 93 -12.96 6.11 -0.06
C ASN A 93 -11.79 6.73 0.72
N GLN A 94 -10.68 6.03 0.90
CA GLN A 94 -9.47 6.57 1.52
C GLN A 94 -8.53 7.13 0.46
N GLN A 95 -8.64 8.44 0.19
CA GLN A 95 -7.81 9.10 -0.82
C GLN A 95 -6.49 9.62 -0.27
N HIS A 96 -6.43 9.93 1.03
CA HIS A 96 -5.28 10.56 1.69
C HIS A 96 -4.60 9.64 2.72
N ARG A 97 -4.96 8.35 2.77
CA ARG A 97 -4.44 7.38 3.74
C ARG A 97 -4.31 6.00 3.12
N TRP A 98 -3.34 5.23 3.60
CA TRP A 98 -3.19 3.84 3.24
C TRP A 98 -4.07 2.90 4.07
N GLY A 99 -4.35 3.30 5.31
CA GLY A 99 -5.21 2.59 6.24
C GLY A 99 -5.91 3.52 7.24
N SER A 100 -6.73 2.97 8.08
CA SER A 100 -7.28 3.64 9.26
C SER A 100 -7.78 2.63 10.29
N CYS A 101 -7.54 2.94 11.55
CA CYS A 101 -8.08 2.22 12.69
C CYS A 101 -9.11 3.08 13.43
N THR A 102 -10.23 2.47 13.82
CA THR A 102 -11.19 3.04 14.77
C THR A 102 -11.12 2.19 16.05
N PRO A 103 -10.34 2.58 17.06
CA PRO A 103 -10.12 1.75 18.25
C PRO A 103 -11.39 1.42 19.02
N ALA A 104 -12.34 2.37 19.10
CA ALA A 104 -13.64 2.16 19.78
C ALA A 104 -14.42 0.99 19.19
N ASP A 105 -14.43 0.85 17.86
CA ASP A 105 -15.14 -0.21 17.13
C ASP A 105 -14.23 -1.42 16.86
N LYS A 106 -12.95 -1.32 17.18
CA LYS A 106 -11.91 -2.27 16.77
C LYS A 106 -11.94 -2.57 15.27
N ALA A 107 -12.23 -1.55 14.47
CA ALA A 107 -12.40 -1.67 13.03
C ALA A 107 -11.19 -1.12 12.29
N ILE A 108 -10.62 -1.93 11.40
CA ILE A 108 -9.51 -1.57 10.51
C ILE A 108 -10.02 -1.49 9.08
N ARG A 109 -9.62 -0.45 8.37
CA ARG A 109 -9.92 -0.24 6.96
C ARG A 109 -8.62 0.00 6.22
N LEU A 110 -8.40 -0.72 5.13
CA LEU A 110 -7.26 -0.51 4.24
C LEU A 110 -7.73 0.05 2.90
N SER A 111 -6.98 0.99 2.37
CA SER A 111 -7.23 1.53 1.04
C SER A 111 -7.09 0.45 -0.03
N SER A 112 -8.07 0.34 -0.94
CA SER A 112 -7.98 -0.54 -2.11
C SER A 112 -6.79 -0.21 -3.04
N ARG A 113 -6.18 0.96 -2.92
CA ARG A 113 -4.93 1.32 -3.60
C ARG A 113 -3.75 0.39 -3.25
N LEU A 114 -3.78 -0.25 -2.09
CA LEU A 114 -2.78 -1.24 -1.69
C LEU A 114 -2.94 -2.58 -2.43
N GLN A 115 -4.10 -2.79 -3.07
CA GLN A 115 -4.33 -4.00 -3.85
C GLN A 115 -3.41 -4.03 -5.06
N GLY A 116 -2.72 -5.16 -5.24
CA GLY A 116 -1.70 -5.30 -6.28
C GLY A 116 -0.29 -4.92 -5.84
N MET A 117 -0.12 -4.23 -4.71
CA MET A 117 1.20 -4.00 -4.13
C MET A 117 1.77 -5.30 -3.53
N PRO A 118 3.09 -5.38 -3.31
CA PRO A 118 3.71 -6.53 -2.66
C PRO A 118 3.06 -6.84 -1.30
N ALA A 119 2.84 -8.11 -1.00
CA ALA A 119 2.16 -8.53 0.24
C ALA A 119 2.78 -7.96 1.52
N TRP A 120 4.11 -7.78 1.54
CA TRP A 120 4.82 -7.21 2.69
C TRP A 120 4.53 -5.71 2.91
N VAL A 121 4.05 -4.98 1.87
CA VAL A 121 3.57 -3.59 2.01
C VAL A 121 2.21 -3.58 2.69
N VAL A 122 1.30 -4.45 2.24
CA VAL A 122 -0.02 -4.62 2.88
C VAL A 122 0.13 -5.07 4.34
N ASP A 123 1.05 -6.01 4.59
CA ASP A 123 1.36 -6.49 5.95
C ASP A 123 1.84 -5.36 6.86
N TYR A 124 2.66 -4.45 6.34
CA TYR A 124 3.15 -3.29 7.10
C TYR A 124 2.00 -2.35 7.48
N VAL A 125 1.13 -1.99 6.53
CA VAL A 125 -0.03 -1.14 6.83
C VAL A 125 -0.96 -1.83 7.83
N LEU A 126 -1.18 -3.15 7.69
CA LEU A 126 -1.92 -3.93 8.68
C LEU A 126 -1.27 -3.88 10.07
N MET A 127 0.06 -3.99 10.16
CA MET A 127 0.78 -3.90 11.44
C MET A 127 0.61 -2.53 12.08
N HIS A 128 0.67 -1.46 11.27
CA HIS A 128 0.44 -0.08 11.72
C HIS A 128 -0.97 0.07 12.31
N GLU A 129 -1.99 -0.38 11.59
CA GLU A 129 -3.37 -0.29 12.06
C GLU A 129 -3.66 -1.22 13.27
N LEU A 130 -3.01 -2.38 13.35
CA LEU A 130 -3.10 -3.26 14.50
C LEU A 130 -2.46 -2.63 15.75
N ALA A 131 -1.34 -1.91 15.59
CA ALA A 131 -0.71 -1.20 16.69
C ALA A 131 -1.63 -0.11 17.27
N HIS A 132 -2.44 0.55 16.44
CA HIS A 132 -3.44 1.53 16.89
C HIS A 132 -4.58 0.94 17.73
N LEU A 133 -4.80 -0.37 17.70
CA LEU A 133 -5.72 -1.01 18.65
C LEU A 133 -5.17 -1.08 20.07
N LEU A 134 -3.86 -0.91 20.23
CA LEU A 134 -3.14 -0.98 21.52
C LEU A 134 -2.63 0.38 21.99
N GLU A 135 -2.33 1.25 21.03
CA GLU A 135 -1.76 2.59 21.28
C GLU A 135 -2.37 3.61 20.32
N ASN A 136 -3.06 4.61 20.87
CA ASN A 136 -3.83 5.56 20.03
C ASN A 136 -2.96 6.58 19.27
N GLY A 137 -1.74 6.82 19.73
CA GLY A 137 -0.82 7.80 19.15
C GLY A 137 0.43 7.16 18.58
N HIS A 138 1.16 7.89 17.76
CA HIS A 138 2.45 7.47 17.19
C HIS A 138 3.60 7.66 18.19
N THR A 139 3.42 7.15 19.42
CA THR A 139 4.42 7.19 20.50
C THR A 139 5.59 6.27 20.19
N GLU A 140 6.68 6.38 20.98
CA GLU A 140 7.80 5.44 20.91
C GLU A 140 7.33 3.99 21.11
N THR A 141 6.35 3.76 21.99
CA THR A 141 5.76 2.44 22.21
C THR A 141 5.04 1.92 20.96
N PHE A 142 4.31 2.78 20.24
CA PHE A 142 3.69 2.47 18.98
C PHE A 142 4.72 2.02 17.93
N TRP A 143 5.78 2.83 17.74
CA TRP A 143 6.82 2.53 16.76
C TRP A 143 7.57 1.24 17.09
N ARG A 144 7.89 0.99 18.34
CA ARG A 144 8.47 -0.30 18.76
C ARG A 144 7.61 -1.50 18.42
N MET A 145 6.28 -1.37 18.44
CA MET A 145 5.37 -2.43 18.00
C MET A 145 5.41 -2.63 16.49
N VAL A 146 5.34 -1.56 15.71
CA VAL A 146 5.36 -1.60 14.23
C VAL A 146 6.70 -2.16 13.73
N GLU A 147 7.82 -1.78 14.33
CA GLU A 147 9.18 -2.20 13.98
C GLU A 147 9.46 -3.68 14.27
N ARG A 148 8.62 -4.36 15.07
CA ARG A 148 8.69 -5.83 15.18
C ARG A 148 8.43 -6.53 13.84
N PHE A 149 7.82 -5.84 12.88
CA PHE A 149 7.68 -6.35 11.51
C PHE A 149 8.99 -6.14 10.72
N PRO A 150 9.68 -7.22 10.30
CA PRO A 150 11.06 -7.13 9.79
C PRO A 150 11.25 -6.32 8.49
N LYS A 151 10.16 -5.95 7.83
CA LYS A 151 10.18 -5.17 6.58
C LYS A 151 9.52 -3.80 6.74
N ALA A 152 9.36 -3.31 7.97
CA ALA A 152 8.67 -2.06 8.25
C ALA A 152 9.33 -0.88 7.51
N GLU A 153 10.63 -0.67 7.68
CA GLU A 153 11.37 0.40 7.02
C GLU A 153 11.30 0.32 5.49
N ARG A 154 11.49 -0.88 4.94
CA ARG A 154 11.39 -1.08 3.49
C ARG A 154 10.00 -0.78 2.95
N ALA A 155 8.94 -1.15 3.71
CA ALA A 155 7.56 -0.91 3.30
C ALA A 155 7.22 0.58 3.35
N ARG A 156 7.74 1.29 4.35
CA ARG A 156 7.63 2.74 4.45
C ARG A 156 8.23 3.42 3.24
N GLY A 157 9.51 3.17 2.94
CA GLY A 157 10.16 3.75 1.77
C GLY A 157 9.48 3.41 0.43
N TYR A 158 8.88 2.20 0.31
CA TYR A 158 8.10 1.84 -0.85
C TYR A 158 6.83 2.71 -0.98
N LEU A 159 6.08 2.90 0.11
CA LEU A 159 4.85 3.70 0.13
C LEU A 159 5.14 5.19 -0.11
N GLU A 160 6.22 5.72 0.46
CA GLU A 160 6.71 7.08 0.19
C GLU A 160 7.03 7.27 -1.29
N GLY A 161 7.76 6.33 -1.89
CA GLY A 161 8.08 6.35 -3.31
C GLY A 161 6.84 6.31 -4.21
N VAL A 162 5.85 5.47 -3.88
CA VAL A 162 4.57 5.39 -4.61
C VAL A 162 3.77 6.68 -4.45
N ALA A 163 3.67 7.22 -3.22
CA ALA A 163 2.96 8.47 -2.97
C ALA A 163 3.57 9.63 -3.76
N HIS A 164 4.91 9.73 -3.76
CA HIS A 164 5.64 10.75 -4.51
C HIS A 164 5.43 10.60 -6.03
N ALA A 165 5.61 9.40 -6.57
CA ALA A 165 5.48 9.13 -8.01
C ALA A 165 4.06 9.38 -8.53
N ALA A 166 3.05 9.01 -7.75
CA ALA A 166 1.65 9.20 -8.09
C ALA A 166 1.10 10.59 -7.70
N ARG A 167 1.92 11.47 -7.14
CA ARG A 167 1.53 12.79 -6.61
C ARG A 167 0.32 12.72 -5.68
N LEU A 168 0.31 11.70 -4.83
CA LEU A 168 -0.74 11.52 -3.85
C LEU A 168 -0.48 12.43 -2.66
N ASP A 169 -1.51 13.16 -2.25
CA ASP A 169 -1.50 13.94 -1.02
C ASP A 169 -1.85 12.99 0.14
N ILE A 170 -0.87 12.21 0.58
CA ILE A 170 -0.98 11.30 1.71
C ILE A 170 -0.56 12.07 2.97
N THR A 171 -1.44 12.10 3.97
CA THR A 171 -1.14 12.78 5.24
C THR A 171 -0.07 12.03 6.02
N GLU A 172 0.81 12.78 6.69
CA GLU A 172 1.97 12.27 7.45
C GLU A 172 1.61 11.29 8.57
N ASP A 173 0.34 11.24 8.99
CA ASP A 173 -0.14 10.29 9.99
C ASP A 173 0.01 8.82 9.57
N ASP A 174 0.09 8.56 8.25
CA ASP A 174 0.24 7.22 7.67
C ASP A 174 1.66 6.95 7.12
N VAL A 175 2.49 8.00 7.05
CA VAL A 175 3.92 7.91 6.73
C VAL A 175 4.67 8.33 7.99
N PRO A 176 5.39 7.43 8.67
CA PRO A 176 6.13 7.80 9.87
C PRO A 176 7.17 8.85 9.54
N SER A 177 6.88 10.09 9.85
CA SER A 177 7.84 11.16 9.79
C SER A 177 8.79 10.99 10.97
N GLN A 178 10.06 10.76 10.65
CA GLN A 178 11.25 10.79 11.51
C GLN A 178 11.42 9.64 12.53
N LEU A 179 12.33 8.75 12.18
CA LEU A 179 13.19 8.17 13.21
C LEU A 179 13.84 9.33 13.98
N PRO A 180 13.95 9.27 15.32
CA PRO A 180 14.83 10.19 16.03
C PRO A 180 16.20 10.09 15.38
N GLU A 181 16.77 11.24 15.00
CA GLU A 181 18.14 11.27 14.51
C GLU A 181 19.03 10.52 15.50
N PRO A 182 19.96 9.67 15.06
CA PRO A 182 20.87 9.01 15.99
C PRO A 182 21.54 10.12 16.80
N GLU A 183 21.35 10.03 18.12
CA GLU A 183 21.95 10.94 19.09
C GLU A 183 23.44 11.08 18.76
N ALA A 184 23.86 12.29 18.41
CA ALA A 184 25.22 12.55 18.00
C ALA A 184 26.16 12.01 19.09
N ALA A 185 27.06 11.12 18.71
CA ALA A 185 28.06 10.57 19.61
C ALA A 185 28.76 11.74 20.34
N PRO A 186 28.98 11.64 21.66
CA PRO A 186 29.58 12.73 22.41
C PRO A 186 30.94 13.09 21.78
N GLU A 187 31.12 14.38 21.50
CA GLU A 187 32.37 14.91 20.98
C GLU A 187 33.49 14.52 21.95
N THR A 188 34.42 13.73 21.42
CA THR A 188 35.64 13.38 22.16
C THR A 188 36.51 14.66 22.23
N VAL A 189 36.50 15.33 23.37
CA VAL A 189 37.44 16.42 23.63
C VAL A 189 38.83 15.82 23.84
N THR A 190 39.67 15.88 22.81
CA THR A 190 41.08 15.59 22.91
C THR A 190 41.76 16.80 23.59
N ALA A 191 42.17 16.64 24.83
CA ALA A 191 43.07 17.57 25.46
C ALA A 191 44.49 17.36 24.93
N GLU A 192 45.05 18.40 24.32
CA GLU A 192 46.49 18.50 24.04
C GLU A 192 47.25 18.59 25.37
N VAL A 193 48.16 17.65 25.58
CA VAL A 193 49.15 17.73 26.65
C VAL A 193 50.34 18.54 26.12
N ASP A 194 50.45 19.75 26.67
CA ASP A 194 51.58 20.67 26.44
C ASP A 194 52.85 20.05 27.03
N GLU A 195 53.85 19.81 26.19
CA GLU A 195 55.21 19.41 26.59
C GLU A 195 55.88 20.61 27.25
N LEU A 196 56.02 20.58 28.55
CA LEU A 196 56.96 21.45 29.25
C LEU A 196 58.34 20.77 29.36
N SER A 197 59.22 21.17 28.43
CA SER A 197 60.67 21.04 28.60
C SER A 197 61.17 21.83 29.81
N GLN A 198 61.89 21.16 30.69
CA GLN A 198 63.25 21.56 31.17
C GLN A 198 63.80 20.47 32.10
#